data_89987154d7ce2b0d20c756726c26e21a
#
_entry.id   89987154d7ce2b0d20c756726c26e21a
#
_cell.length_a   1.000
_cell.length_b   1.000
_cell.length_c   1.000
_cell.angle_alpha   90.00
_cell.angle_beta   90.00
_cell.angle_gamma   90.00
#
_symmetry.space_group_name_H-M   'P 1'
#
loop_
_entity.id
_entity.type
_entity.pdbx_description
1 polymer ?
#
loop_
_entity_poly.entity_id
_entity_poly.type
_entity_poly.pdbx_seq_one_letter_code
_entity_poly.pdbx_strand_id
1 'polypeptide(L)'
;MAKYPTGKKKAFHPNGKKSSPRRKLNPNLFVLSSLLQASPHYVSGNYLANRLKMSRVGVWARVDKLRKAGVSIEASQNRGYRLAGEPDILVRPLLEAWLEHCNISIPLHLHETTDSTNSEAERLLASGHTAPFAVLSHTQNTGRGRLGRKWHSPKGGNLYLSIALQPNVELVKFRNFTLWQGISIGKFLKSHTGIEHLQVKWPNDLICKNKKLGGMLTEASIDCDQVRSIVFGIGVNINSSPSQFPDEIKNKSTSLKELSQANWRMHELAAKIIKVCLKASEECFQGVADNKLFQEWAGMDFLAGKKVKIENGKDSFHGKANGIDESGGLLIKLRNGKEKVVHAGEVSLIL
;
A
#
# COMPACT_ATOMS: atom_id res chain seq x y z
N MET A 1 42.74 30.75 43.43
CA MET A 1 41.33 31.24 43.39
C MET A 1 41.07 31.85 42.04
N ALA A 2 40.46 31.09 41.15
CA ALA A 2 40.05 31.54 39.80
C ALA A 2 38.54 31.57 39.73
N LYS A 3 37.97 32.76 39.45
CA LYS A 3 36.53 33.02 39.35
C LYS A 3 36.02 32.54 38.01
N TYR A 4 35.00 31.65 38.00
CA TYR A 4 34.21 31.30 36.80
C TYR A 4 33.12 32.35 36.57
N PRO A 5 32.87 32.76 35.30
CA PRO A 5 31.78 33.66 34.97
C PRO A 5 30.46 32.87 34.81
N THR A 6 29.42 33.36 35.47
CA THR A 6 28.05 32.86 35.37
C THR A 6 27.43 33.27 34.03
N GLY A 7 27.33 32.33 33.10
CA GLY A 7 26.61 32.52 31.85
C GLY A 7 25.08 32.38 32.03
N LYS A 8 24.33 33.44 31.75
CA LYS A 8 22.87 33.47 31.71
C LYS A 8 22.34 32.51 30.64
N LYS A 9 21.56 31.49 31.04
CA LYS A 9 20.78 30.64 30.14
C LYS A 9 19.71 31.49 29.43
N LYS A 10 19.86 31.73 28.13
CA LYS A 10 18.80 32.27 27.29
C LYS A 10 17.77 31.17 27.06
N ALA A 11 16.51 31.42 27.46
CA ALA A 11 15.37 30.56 27.16
C ALA A 11 15.17 30.46 25.64
N PHE A 12 15.03 29.24 25.15
CA PHE A 12 14.70 28.93 23.77
C PHE A 12 13.20 29.22 23.56
N HIS A 13 12.84 30.27 22.85
CA HIS A 13 11.47 30.52 22.40
C HIS A 13 11.26 29.86 21.03
N PRO A 14 10.30 28.93 20.88
CA PRO A 14 9.95 28.40 19.58
C PRO A 14 8.98 29.35 18.88
N ASN A 15 9.49 30.40 18.23
CA ASN A 15 8.70 31.25 17.33
C ASN A 15 9.33 31.18 15.95
N GLY A 16 8.65 30.51 15.04
CA GLY A 16 9.02 30.42 13.65
C GLY A 16 8.15 29.42 12.90
N LYS A 17 6.81 29.49 13.03
CA LYS A 17 5.94 28.90 12.00
C LYS A 17 6.21 29.65 10.70
N LYS A 18 7.17 29.17 9.90
CA LYS A 18 7.24 29.49 8.48
C LYS A 18 5.94 28.97 7.88
N SER A 19 5.04 29.89 7.53
CA SER A 19 3.85 29.60 6.73
C SER A 19 4.34 28.90 5.46
N SER A 20 4.02 27.61 5.29
CA SER A 20 4.18 26.93 4.03
C SER A 20 3.53 27.77 2.93
N PRO A 21 4.14 27.90 1.72
CA PRO A 21 3.53 28.65 0.64
C PRO A 21 2.12 28.11 0.42
N ARG A 22 1.11 28.98 0.46
CA ARG A 22 -0.31 28.64 0.22
C ARG A 22 -0.36 27.88 -1.11
N ARG A 23 -0.49 26.56 -1.06
CA ARG A 23 -0.67 25.72 -2.24
C ARG A 23 -1.86 26.29 -3.00
N LYS A 24 -1.68 26.73 -4.26
CA LYS A 24 -2.80 27.20 -5.09
C LYS A 24 -3.85 26.10 -5.06
N LEU A 25 -5.04 26.44 -4.55
CA LEU A 25 -6.15 25.50 -4.44
C LEU A 25 -6.47 24.95 -5.83
N ASN A 26 -6.24 23.65 -6.06
CA ASN A 26 -6.65 23.01 -7.30
C ASN A 26 -8.18 22.90 -7.31
N PRO A 27 -8.89 23.62 -8.20
CA PRO A 27 -10.36 23.66 -8.15
C PRO A 27 -11.01 22.29 -8.34
N ASN A 28 -10.44 21.43 -9.18
CA ASN A 28 -10.99 20.09 -9.40
C ASN A 28 -10.83 19.23 -8.13
N LEU A 29 -9.69 19.31 -7.49
CA LEU A 29 -9.40 18.59 -6.25
C LEU A 29 -10.32 19.08 -5.12
N PHE A 30 -10.52 20.40 -4.99
CA PHE A 30 -11.45 20.96 -4.00
C PHE A 30 -12.88 20.47 -4.22
N VAL A 31 -13.37 20.46 -5.49
CA VAL A 31 -14.71 19.92 -5.81
C VAL A 31 -14.80 18.48 -5.35
N LEU A 32 -13.86 17.61 -5.74
CA LEU A 32 -13.89 16.19 -5.38
C LEU A 32 -13.79 15.97 -3.87
N SER A 33 -12.86 16.63 -3.18
CA SER A 33 -12.73 16.54 -1.72
C SER A 33 -14.02 16.97 -1.00
N SER A 34 -14.69 18.02 -1.51
CA SER A 34 -15.99 18.45 -0.96
C SER A 34 -17.08 17.39 -1.17
N LEU A 35 -17.12 16.77 -2.36
CA LEU A 35 -18.11 15.72 -2.65
C LEU A 35 -17.82 14.43 -1.84
N LEU A 36 -16.55 14.06 -1.64
CA LEU A 36 -16.16 12.94 -0.81
C LEU A 36 -16.57 13.13 0.65
N GLN A 37 -16.28 14.31 1.21
CA GLN A 37 -16.65 14.63 2.60
C GLN A 37 -18.16 14.64 2.85
N ALA A 38 -18.93 15.07 1.85
CA ALA A 38 -20.38 15.13 1.94
C ALA A 38 -21.08 13.80 1.59
N SER A 39 -20.38 12.84 1.02
CA SER A 39 -20.99 11.58 0.56
C SER A 39 -21.76 10.86 1.69
N PRO A 40 -22.99 10.38 1.44
CA PRO A 40 -23.73 10.31 0.15
C PRO A 40 -24.55 11.57 -0.22
N HIS A 41 -24.42 12.67 0.52
CA HIS A 41 -25.23 13.87 0.38
C HIS A 41 -24.75 14.79 -0.76
N TYR A 42 -25.64 15.69 -1.20
CA TYR A 42 -25.34 16.69 -2.22
C TYR A 42 -24.58 17.89 -1.64
N VAL A 43 -23.65 18.43 -2.43
CA VAL A 43 -22.96 19.70 -2.16
C VAL A 43 -23.54 20.78 -3.07
N SER A 44 -23.98 21.88 -2.49
CA SER A 44 -24.58 23.00 -3.24
C SER A 44 -23.57 23.59 -4.23
N GLY A 45 -24.01 23.83 -5.47
CA GLY A 45 -23.22 24.53 -6.48
C GLY A 45 -22.85 25.96 -6.07
N ASN A 46 -23.71 26.66 -5.29
CA ASN A 46 -23.40 27.97 -4.76
C ASN A 46 -22.28 27.92 -3.70
N TYR A 47 -22.29 26.90 -2.83
CA TYR A 47 -21.20 26.70 -1.86
C TYR A 47 -19.87 26.52 -2.58
N LEU A 48 -19.81 25.65 -3.60
CA LEU A 48 -18.59 25.41 -4.39
C LEU A 48 -18.14 26.68 -5.12
N ALA A 49 -19.07 27.44 -5.73
CA ALA A 49 -18.80 28.69 -6.42
C ALA A 49 -18.17 29.75 -5.49
N ASN A 50 -18.76 29.93 -4.32
CA ASN A 50 -18.28 30.91 -3.32
C ASN A 50 -16.89 30.52 -2.80
N ARG A 51 -16.67 29.25 -2.48
CA ARG A 51 -15.38 28.75 -1.94
C ARG A 51 -14.25 28.82 -2.98
N LEU A 52 -14.55 28.57 -4.25
CA LEU A 52 -13.61 28.64 -5.36
C LEU A 52 -13.49 30.05 -5.98
N LYS A 53 -14.27 31.01 -5.51
CA LYS A 53 -14.33 32.35 -6.06
C LYS A 53 -14.58 32.38 -7.59
N MET A 54 -15.53 31.56 -8.05
CA MET A 54 -15.91 31.43 -9.46
C MET A 54 -17.43 31.42 -9.64
N SER A 55 -17.90 31.62 -10.89
CA SER A 55 -19.32 31.55 -11.22
C SER A 55 -19.85 30.09 -11.10
N ARG A 56 -21.18 29.93 -11.01
CA ARG A 56 -21.84 28.61 -11.10
C ARG A 56 -21.51 27.87 -12.40
N VAL A 57 -21.39 28.63 -13.50
CA VAL A 57 -20.96 28.09 -14.81
C VAL A 57 -19.53 27.55 -14.71
N GLY A 58 -18.64 28.27 -13.99
CA GLY A 58 -17.28 27.79 -13.72
C GLY A 58 -17.26 26.47 -12.93
N VAL A 59 -18.11 26.34 -11.91
CA VAL A 59 -18.27 25.07 -11.15
C VAL A 59 -18.77 23.96 -12.05
N TRP A 60 -19.81 24.24 -12.87
CA TRP A 60 -20.33 23.26 -13.84
C TRP A 60 -19.24 22.77 -14.80
N ALA A 61 -18.43 23.66 -15.35
CA ALA A 61 -17.32 23.30 -16.22
C ALA A 61 -16.27 22.41 -15.54
N ARG A 62 -16.02 22.60 -14.23
CA ARG A 62 -15.15 21.71 -13.44
C ARG A 62 -15.75 20.35 -13.25
N VAL A 63 -17.05 20.27 -12.93
CA VAL A 63 -17.77 19.02 -12.80
C VAL A 63 -17.79 18.26 -14.13
N ASP A 64 -18.04 18.94 -15.26
CA ASP A 64 -18.00 18.34 -16.59
C ASP A 64 -16.61 17.78 -16.92
N LYS A 65 -15.55 18.53 -16.64
CA LYS A 65 -14.16 18.06 -16.78
C LYS A 65 -13.89 16.80 -15.95
N LEU A 66 -14.39 16.73 -14.72
CA LEU A 66 -14.24 15.55 -13.85
C LEU A 66 -15.03 14.36 -14.38
N ARG A 67 -16.23 14.57 -14.89
CA ARG A 67 -17.03 13.52 -15.57
C ARG A 67 -16.31 12.97 -16.80
N LYS A 68 -15.74 13.84 -17.63
CA LYS A 68 -14.93 13.44 -18.80
C LYS A 68 -13.67 12.67 -18.40
N ALA A 69 -13.15 12.91 -17.20
CA ALA A 69 -12.04 12.15 -16.63
C ALA A 69 -12.49 10.84 -15.94
N GLY A 70 -13.77 10.43 -16.07
CA GLY A 70 -14.28 9.16 -15.58
C GLY A 70 -14.88 9.19 -14.16
N VAL A 71 -15.01 10.37 -13.53
CA VAL A 71 -15.64 10.46 -12.20
C VAL A 71 -17.15 10.50 -12.34
N SER A 72 -17.86 9.59 -11.68
CA SER A 72 -19.31 9.55 -11.66
C SER A 72 -19.86 10.61 -10.71
N ILE A 73 -20.34 11.73 -11.26
CA ILE A 73 -20.94 12.84 -10.50
C ILE A 73 -22.39 13.06 -10.98
N GLU A 74 -23.33 12.95 -10.05
CA GLU A 74 -24.73 13.29 -10.27
C GLU A 74 -24.97 14.77 -9.98
N ALA A 75 -25.79 15.41 -10.80
CA ALA A 75 -26.31 16.76 -10.55
C ALA A 75 -27.82 16.69 -10.33
N SER A 76 -28.31 17.40 -9.33
CA SER A 76 -29.72 17.53 -9.05
C SER A 76 -30.12 19.00 -8.95
N GLN A 77 -31.22 19.36 -9.60
CA GLN A 77 -31.76 20.73 -9.53
C GLN A 77 -32.00 21.11 -8.05
N ASN A 78 -31.59 22.30 -7.67
CA ASN A 78 -31.71 22.87 -6.31
C ASN A 78 -30.90 22.17 -5.20
N ARG A 79 -30.37 20.95 -5.40
CA ARG A 79 -29.53 20.25 -4.42
C ARG A 79 -28.02 20.39 -4.70
N GLY A 80 -27.62 20.42 -5.97
CA GLY A 80 -26.21 20.55 -6.39
C GLY A 80 -25.63 19.25 -6.90
N TYR A 81 -24.45 18.84 -6.43
CA TYR A 81 -23.66 17.73 -6.95
C TYR A 81 -23.35 16.70 -5.87
N ARG A 82 -23.29 15.41 -6.24
CA ARG A 82 -22.80 14.33 -5.38
C ARG A 82 -22.01 13.30 -6.19
N LEU A 83 -21.18 12.51 -5.54
CA LEU A 83 -20.62 11.30 -6.15
C LEU A 83 -21.72 10.25 -6.32
N ALA A 84 -21.86 9.71 -7.53
CA ALA A 84 -22.92 8.74 -7.87
C ALA A 84 -22.45 7.28 -7.73
N GLY A 85 -21.20 7.04 -7.44
CA GLY A 85 -20.58 5.74 -7.29
C GLY A 85 -19.07 5.81 -7.55
N GLU A 86 -18.39 4.69 -7.39
CA GLU A 86 -16.99 4.57 -7.76
C GLU A 86 -16.84 3.88 -9.11
N PRO A 87 -15.95 4.38 -9.99
CA PRO A 87 -15.59 3.68 -11.21
C PRO A 87 -14.94 2.32 -10.92
N ASP A 88 -15.13 1.34 -11.81
CA ASP A 88 -14.53 0.01 -11.69
C ASP A 88 -13.01 0.00 -11.92
N ILE A 89 -12.46 1.08 -12.44
CA ILE A 89 -11.03 1.30 -12.66
C ILE A 89 -10.58 2.55 -11.90
N LEU A 90 -9.29 2.63 -11.57
CA LEU A 90 -8.72 3.79 -10.92
C LEU A 90 -8.77 5.03 -11.84
N VAL A 91 -9.29 6.13 -11.32
CA VAL A 91 -9.36 7.42 -12.00
C VAL A 91 -8.48 8.41 -11.23
N ARG A 92 -7.47 8.93 -11.91
CA ARG A 92 -6.43 9.79 -11.28
C ARG A 92 -7.00 10.92 -10.41
N PRO A 93 -7.95 11.77 -10.88
CA PRO A 93 -8.48 12.86 -10.05
C PRO A 93 -9.14 12.37 -8.74
N LEU A 94 -9.84 11.23 -8.79
CA LEU A 94 -10.50 10.67 -7.62
C LEU A 94 -9.48 10.06 -6.64
N LEU A 95 -8.44 9.41 -7.15
CA LEU A 95 -7.34 8.89 -6.33
C LEU A 95 -6.58 10.04 -5.63
N GLU A 96 -6.29 11.14 -6.34
CA GLU A 96 -5.67 12.33 -5.77
C GLU A 96 -6.55 12.94 -4.66
N ALA A 97 -7.87 12.96 -4.84
CA ALA A 97 -8.80 13.45 -3.80
C ALA A 97 -8.83 12.54 -2.56
N TRP A 98 -8.76 11.23 -2.75
CA TRP A 98 -8.65 10.29 -1.63
C TRP A 98 -7.30 10.40 -0.90
N LEU A 99 -6.19 10.63 -1.61
CA LEU A 99 -4.89 10.89 -0.98
C LEU A 99 -4.91 12.16 -0.14
N GLU A 100 -5.51 13.26 -0.66
CA GLU A 100 -5.70 14.49 0.11
C GLU A 100 -6.56 14.24 1.36
N HIS A 101 -7.65 13.48 1.23
CA HIS A 101 -8.49 13.08 2.36
C HIS A 101 -7.71 12.27 3.42
N CYS A 102 -6.74 11.48 2.99
CA CYS A 102 -5.83 10.74 3.86
C CYS A 102 -4.66 11.57 4.41
N ASN A 103 -4.55 12.86 4.03
CA ASN A 103 -3.41 13.74 4.32
C ASN A 103 -2.08 13.23 3.74
N ILE A 104 -2.12 12.65 2.55
CA ILE A 104 -0.96 12.15 1.81
C ILE A 104 -0.68 13.05 0.61
N SER A 105 0.59 13.42 0.45
CA SER A 105 1.06 14.21 -0.69
C SER A 105 2.30 13.56 -1.27
N ILE A 106 2.12 12.71 -2.27
CA ILE A 106 3.21 12.08 -3.05
C ILE A 106 2.89 12.17 -4.55
N PRO A 107 3.91 12.21 -5.43
CA PRO A 107 3.69 12.06 -6.86
C PRO A 107 3.03 10.73 -7.21
N LEU A 108 2.07 10.76 -8.16
CA LEU A 108 1.38 9.59 -8.67
C LEU A 108 1.70 9.38 -10.15
N HIS A 109 2.03 8.16 -10.51
CA HIS A 109 2.15 7.68 -11.88
C HIS A 109 1.09 6.59 -12.11
N LEU A 110 -0.01 6.93 -12.80
CA LEU A 110 -1.09 6.00 -13.11
C LEU A 110 -1.05 5.67 -14.60
N HIS A 111 -0.88 4.39 -14.92
CA HIS A 111 -0.77 3.85 -16.26
C HIS A 111 -2.00 3.01 -16.62
N GLU A 112 -2.44 3.08 -17.88
CA GLU A 112 -3.42 2.14 -18.40
C GLU A 112 -2.85 0.72 -18.45
N THR A 113 -1.61 0.62 -18.93
CA THR A 113 -0.88 -0.65 -19.06
C THR A 113 0.60 -0.40 -18.83
N THR A 114 1.25 -1.31 -18.12
CA THR A 114 2.72 -1.37 -18.00
C THR A 114 3.16 -2.84 -18.05
N ASP A 115 4.45 -3.08 -18.18
CA ASP A 115 5.03 -4.41 -17.99
C ASP A 115 4.87 -4.85 -16.52
N SER A 116 5.38 -4.02 -15.59
CA SER A 116 5.26 -4.19 -14.15
C SER A 116 5.35 -2.83 -13.47
N THR A 117 4.52 -2.58 -12.45
CA THR A 117 4.61 -1.34 -11.65
C THR A 117 5.94 -1.22 -10.92
N ASN A 118 6.57 -2.34 -10.52
CA ASN A 118 7.93 -2.31 -9.96
C ASN A 118 8.96 -1.89 -11.01
N SER A 119 8.93 -2.50 -12.21
CA SER A 119 9.86 -2.13 -13.29
C SER A 119 9.71 -0.66 -13.70
N GLU A 120 8.48 -0.15 -13.73
CA GLU A 120 8.24 1.27 -14.02
C GLU A 120 8.78 2.16 -12.91
N ALA A 121 8.60 1.80 -11.64
CA ALA A 121 9.16 2.53 -10.52
C ALA A 121 10.70 2.56 -10.56
N GLU A 122 11.35 1.44 -10.92
CA GLU A 122 12.79 1.37 -11.12
C GLU A 122 13.26 2.29 -12.25
N ARG A 123 12.55 2.31 -13.41
CA ARG A 123 12.84 3.22 -14.53
C ARG A 123 12.73 4.69 -14.13
N LEU A 124 11.70 5.04 -13.37
CA LEU A 124 11.52 6.41 -12.88
C LEU A 124 12.64 6.81 -11.91
N LEU A 125 13.05 5.93 -10.99
CA LEU A 125 14.22 6.19 -10.11
C LEU A 125 15.49 6.37 -10.93
N ALA A 126 15.75 5.50 -11.89
CA ALA A 126 16.93 5.57 -12.76
C ALA A 126 16.94 6.85 -13.62
N SER A 127 15.77 7.39 -13.99
CA SER A 127 15.66 8.67 -14.71
C SER A 127 15.67 9.90 -13.80
N GLY A 128 15.94 9.75 -12.50
CA GLY A 128 16.15 10.85 -11.56
C GLY A 128 14.88 11.37 -10.88
N HIS A 129 13.77 10.64 -10.93
CA HIS A 129 12.58 11.01 -10.15
C HIS A 129 12.85 10.88 -8.66
N THR A 130 12.53 11.93 -7.93
CA THR A 130 12.73 11.97 -6.47
C THR A 130 11.64 11.19 -5.75
N ALA A 131 12.02 10.23 -4.92
CA ALA A 131 11.12 9.49 -4.05
C ALA A 131 10.77 10.29 -2.76
N PRO A 132 9.64 10.01 -2.07
CA PRO A 132 8.72 8.93 -2.39
C PRO A 132 7.75 9.26 -3.51
N PHE A 133 7.39 8.25 -4.32
CA PHE A 133 6.31 8.33 -5.29
C PHE A 133 5.60 6.98 -5.42
N ALA A 134 4.39 6.97 -5.99
CA ALA A 134 3.62 5.77 -6.23
C ALA A 134 3.37 5.54 -7.72
N VAL A 135 3.53 4.30 -8.16
CA VAL A 135 3.19 3.82 -9.51
C VAL A 135 2.03 2.85 -9.41
N LEU A 136 0.98 3.10 -10.20
CA LEU A 136 -0.19 2.24 -10.29
C LEU A 136 -0.46 1.91 -11.76
N SER A 137 -1.11 0.78 -12.01
CA SER A 137 -1.54 0.41 -13.35
C SER A 137 -2.89 -0.30 -13.33
N HIS A 138 -3.69 -0.14 -14.41
CA HIS A 138 -4.94 -0.89 -14.56
C HIS A 138 -4.69 -2.36 -14.95
N THR A 139 -3.58 -2.65 -15.63
CA THR A 139 -3.15 -4.00 -16.00
C THR A 139 -1.63 -4.07 -16.12
N GLN A 140 -1.06 -5.26 -15.92
CA GLN A 140 0.36 -5.52 -16.14
C GLN A 140 0.53 -6.68 -17.12
N ASN A 141 1.34 -6.46 -18.17
CA ASN A 141 1.59 -7.50 -19.19
C ASN A 141 2.52 -8.60 -18.68
N THR A 142 3.47 -8.23 -17.83
CA THR A 142 4.46 -9.15 -17.23
C THR A 142 4.59 -8.89 -15.73
N GLY A 143 3.44 -8.86 -15.01
CA GLY A 143 3.43 -8.69 -13.57
C GLY A 143 4.35 -9.69 -12.88
N ARG A 144 5.19 -9.20 -11.94
CA ARG A 144 6.26 -9.98 -11.30
C ARG A 144 5.90 -10.42 -9.88
N GLY A 145 6.26 -11.64 -9.55
CA GLY A 145 6.33 -12.18 -8.20
C GLY A 145 7.77 -12.60 -7.88
N ARG A 146 7.99 -13.12 -6.68
CA ARG A 146 9.30 -13.66 -6.25
C ARG A 146 9.73 -14.84 -7.12
N LEU A 147 11.03 -15.05 -7.24
CA LEU A 147 11.65 -16.19 -7.95
C LEU A 147 11.17 -16.32 -9.41
N GLY A 148 10.97 -15.19 -10.10
CA GLY A 148 10.56 -15.18 -11.51
C GLY A 148 9.10 -15.58 -11.77
N ARG A 149 8.28 -15.75 -10.74
CA ARG A 149 6.86 -16.06 -10.91
C ARG A 149 6.09 -14.89 -11.51
N LYS A 150 5.06 -15.23 -12.27
CA LYS A 150 4.13 -14.25 -12.83
C LYS A 150 3.05 -13.88 -11.80
N TRP A 151 2.71 -12.59 -11.75
CA TRP A 151 1.53 -12.08 -11.05
C TRP A 151 0.44 -11.82 -12.09
N HIS A 152 -0.66 -12.54 -12.01
CA HIS A 152 -1.80 -12.34 -12.92
C HIS A 152 -2.44 -10.97 -12.67
N SER A 153 -2.49 -10.13 -13.69
CA SER A 153 -2.85 -8.71 -13.56
C SER A 153 -3.87 -8.28 -14.63
N PRO A 154 -5.10 -8.83 -14.61
CA PRO A 154 -6.14 -8.43 -15.57
C PRO A 154 -6.58 -6.98 -15.30
N LYS A 155 -7.16 -6.35 -16.33
CA LYS A 155 -7.71 -5.01 -16.21
C LYS A 155 -8.93 -5.00 -15.28
N GLY A 156 -8.94 -4.09 -14.31
CA GLY A 156 -10.06 -3.89 -13.39
C GLY A 156 -10.09 -4.89 -12.21
N GLY A 157 -10.78 -4.49 -11.15
CA GLY A 157 -11.04 -5.31 -9.97
C GLY A 157 -9.88 -5.53 -9.01
N ASN A 158 -8.65 -5.23 -9.36
CA ASN A 158 -7.47 -5.46 -8.53
C ASN A 158 -6.60 -4.22 -8.41
N LEU A 159 -5.81 -4.15 -7.35
CA LEU A 159 -4.82 -3.10 -7.13
C LEU A 159 -3.43 -3.64 -7.49
N TYR A 160 -2.74 -2.93 -8.38
CA TYR A 160 -1.32 -3.10 -8.69
C TYR A 160 -0.63 -1.78 -8.37
N LEU A 161 0.15 -1.78 -7.31
CA LEU A 161 0.77 -0.59 -6.73
C LEU A 161 2.24 -0.88 -6.43
N SER A 162 3.11 0.05 -6.80
CA SER A 162 4.49 0.08 -6.31
C SER A 162 4.79 1.43 -5.69
N ILE A 163 5.49 1.43 -4.56
CA ILE A 163 5.96 2.62 -3.87
C ILE A 163 7.48 2.63 -3.97
N ALA A 164 8.02 3.71 -4.53
CA ALA A 164 9.46 3.96 -4.57
C ALA A 164 9.88 4.81 -3.37
N LEU A 165 10.98 4.44 -2.75
CA LEU A 165 11.57 5.09 -1.59
C LEU A 165 13.08 5.23 -1.78
N GLN A 166 13.69 6.27 -1.19
CA GLN A 166 15.14 6.49 -1.14
C GLN A 166 15.55 6.79 0.30
N PRO A 167 15.55 5.77 1.18
CA PRO A 167 15.72 5.99 2.61
C PRO A 167 17.17 6.29 3.00
N ASN A 168 18.15 5.83 2.25
CA ASN A 168 19.59 5.93 2.55
C ASN A 168 19.89 5.47 3.99
N VAL A 169 19.53 4.23 4.31
CA VAL A 169 19.66 3.63 5.65
C VAL A 169 20.54 2.38 5.60
N GLU A 170 21.07 1.98 6.75
CA GLU A 170 21.83 0.73 6.89
C GLU A 170 20.97 -0.50 6.57
N LEU A 171 21.59 -1.52 5.98
CA LEU A 171 20.92 -2.76 5.57
C LEU A 171 20.19 -3.44 6.73
N VAL A 172 20.68 -3.33 7.95
CA VAL A 172 20.04 -3.90 9.15
C VAL A 172 18.62 -3.38 9.35
N LYS A 173 18.36 -2.10 9.06
CA LYS A 173 17.02 -1.48 9.17
C LYS A 173 16.04 -1.89 8.08
N PHE A 174 16.55 -2.52 7.04
CA PHE A 174 15.72 -3.02 5.93
C PHE A 174 15.33 -4.49 6.07
N ARG A 175 16.01 -5.24 6.94
CA ARG A 175 15.89 -6.70 7.05
C ARG A 175 14.46 -7.20 7.17
N ASN A 176 13.65 -6.56 7.99
CA ASN A 176 12.27 -6.95 8.30
C ASN A 176 11.21 -6.18 7.50
N PHE A 177 11.63 -5.39 6.53
CA PHE A 177 10.76 -4.45 5.80
C PHE A 177 9.53 -5.13 5.18
N THR A 178 9.71 -6.21 4.41
CA THR A 178 8.60 -6.89 3.73
C THR A 178 7.61 -7.50 4.71
N LEU A 179 8.10 -8.09 5.81
CA LEU A 179 7.24 -8.69 6.84
C LEU A 179 6.42 -7.61 7.56
N TRP A 180 7.06 -6.49 7.92
CA TRP A 180 6.37 -5.39 8.58
C TRP A 180 5.33 -4.72 7.68
N GLN A 181 5.63 -4.56 6.39
CA GLN A 181 4.64 -4.14 5.39
C GLN A 181 3.45 -5.09 5.35
N GLY A 182 3.72 -6.39 5.31
CA GLY A 182 2.68 -7.43 5.29
C GLY A 182 1.76 -7.38 6.51
N ILE A 183 2.34 -7.28 7.72
CA ILE A 183 1.58 -7.13 8.97
C ILE A 183 0.74 -5.86 8.94
N SER A 184 1.36 -4.72 8.59
CA SER A 184 0.69 -3.42 8.61
C SER A 184 -0.49 -3.36 7.65
N ILE A 185 -0.31 -3.85 6.43
CA ILE A 185 -1.36 -3.94 5.42
C ILE A 185 -2.44 -4.96 5.83
N GLY A 186 -2.03 -6.12 6.33
CA GLY A 186 -2.94 -7.16 6.80
C GLY A 186 -3.84 -6.66 7.94
N LYS A 187 -3.27 -6.00 8.94
CA LYS A 187 -4.02 -5.38 10.06
C LYS A 187 -4.96 -4.28 9.57
N PHE A 188 -4.49 -3.44 8.66
CA PHE A 188 -5.35 -2.42 8.05
C PHE A 188 -6.52 -3.05 7.32
N LEU A 189 -6.28 -4.00 6.43
CA LEU A 189 -7.35 -4.67 5.68
C LEU A 189 -8.33 -5.37 6.64
N LYS A 190 -7.83 -6.09 7.64
CA LYS A 190 -8.68 -6.75 8.66
C LYS A 190 -9.60 -5.75 9.35
N SER A 191 -9.07 -4.64 9.86
CA SER A 191 -9.86 -3.62 10.56
C SER A 191 -10.81 -2.85 9.64
N HIS A 192 -10.39 -2.59 8.39
CA HIS A 192 -11.18 -1.81 7.44
C HIS A 192 -12.31 -2.60 6.81
N THR A 193 -12.12 -3.91 6.60
CA THR A 193 -13.08 -4.77 5.89
C THR A 193 -13.92 -5.65 6.82
N GLY A 194 -13.53 -5.80 8.09
CA GLY A 194 -14.14 -6.74 9.01
C GLY A 194 -13.82 -8.22 8.72
N ILE A 195 -12.89 -8.50 7.78
CA ILE A 195 -12.48 -9.87 7.44
C ILE A 195 -11.50 -10.39 8.49
N GLU A 196 -11.98 -11.19 9.44
CA GLU A 196 -11.21 -11.61 10.62
C GLU A 196 -10.06 -12.59 10.32
N HIS A 197 -10.23 -13.51 9.36
CA HIS A 197 -9.26 -14.59 9.06
C HIS A 197 -8.16 -14.18 8.07
N LEU A 198 -7.86 -12.88 7.99
CA LEU A 198 -6.78 -12.39 7.16
C LEU A 198 -5.45 -12.56 7.90
N GLN A 199 -4.49 -13.21 7.27
CA GLN A 199 -3.18 -13.55 7.83
C GLN A 199 -2.07 -13.29 6.81
N VAL A 200 -0.83 -13.29 7.29
CA VAL A 200 0.38 -13.19 6.47
C VAL A 200 1.05 -14.55 6.39
N LYS A 201 1.27 -15.04 5.19
CA LYS A 201 2.10 -16.22 4.95
C LYS A 201 3.52 -15.76 4.63
N TRP A 202 4.46 -16.17 5.46
CA TRP A 202 5.87 -15.91 5.24
C TRP A 202 6.30 -16.33 3.83
N PRO A 203 7.10 -15.54 3.11
CA PRO A 203 7.61 -14.24 3.57
C PRO A 203 6.79 -13.03 3.09
N ASN A 204 5.78 -13.19 2.21
CA ASN A 204 5.27 -12.06 1.45
C ASN A 204 3.83 -12.16 0.93
N ASP A 205 3.03 -13.10 1.43
CA ASP A 205 1.67 -13.30 0.92
C ASP A 205 0.60 -12.93 1.95
N LEU A 206 -0.46 -12.28 1.50
CA LEU A 206 -1.69 -12.08 2.26
C LEU A 206 -2.65 -13.25 1.96
N ILE A 207 -3.05 -13.94 3.00
CA ILE A 207 -3.89 -15.14 2.92
C ILE A 207 -5.19 -14.93 3.71
N CYS A 208 -6.29 -15.42 3.16
CA CYS A 208 -7.55 -15.53 3.89
C CYS A 208 -8.21 -16.87 3.53
N LYS A 209 -8.68 -17.61 4.55
CA LYS A 209 -9.33 -18.92 4.37
C LYS A 209 -8.52 -19.87 3.46
N ASN A 210 -7.20 -19.96 3.67
CA ASN A 210 -6.24 -20.75 2.89
C ASN A 210 -6.07 -20.35 1.41
N LYS A 211 -6.67 -19.21 0.98
CA LYS A 211 -6.54 -18.67 -0.38
C LYS A 211 -5.74 -17.38 -0.38
N LYS A 212 -4.99 -17.15 -1.45
CA LYS A 212 -4.17 -15.94 -1.62
C LYS A 212 -5.04 -14.75 -2.00
N LEU A 213 -5.03 -13.73 -1.15
CA LEU A 213 -5.67 -12.43 -1.35
C LEU A 213 -4.74 -11.44 -2.04
N GLY A 214 -3.45 -11.47 -1.70
CA GLY A 214 -2.47 -10.53 -2.21
C GLY A 214 -1.04 -11.07 -2.10
N GLY A 215 -0.12 -10.36 -2.70
CA GLY A 215 1.31 -10.67 -2.63
C GLY A 215 2.14 -9.40 -2.73
N MET A 216 3.31 -9.43 -2.11
CA MET A 216 4.25 -8.32 -2.07
C MET A 216 5.58 -8.71 -2.71
N LEU A 217 6.24 -7.74 -3.33
CA LEU A 217 7.57 -7.90 -3.90
C LEU A 217 8.40 -6.67 -3.57
N THR A 218 9.42 -6.84 -2.74
CA THR A 218 10.36 -5.78 -2.41
C THR A 218 11.65 -5.98 -3.18
N GLU A 219 12.07 -4.96 -3.90
CA GLU A 219 13.34 -4.88 -4.62
C GLU A 219 14.12 -3.67 -4.10
N ALA A 220 15.42 -3.84 -3.87
CA ALA A 220 16.27 -2.80 -3.29
C ALA A 220 17.59 -2.68 -4.03
N SER A 221 18.06 -1.45 -4.19
CA SER A 221 19.45 -1.16 -4.60
C SER A 221 20.27 -0.91 -3.34
N ILE A 222 21.35 -1.66 -3.20
CA ILE A 222 22.25 -1.61 -2.06
C ILE A 222 23.65 -1.21 -2.56
N ASP A 223 24.28 -0.30 -1.84
CA ASP A 223 25.63 0.16 -2.10
C ASP A 223 26.37 0.32 -0.77
N CYS A 224 27.50 -0.38 -0.62
CA CYS A 224 28.33 -0.36 0.60
C CYS A 224 27.51 -0.47 1.89
N ASP A 225 26.68 -1.51 2.02
CA ASP A 225 25.80 -1.78 3.17
C ASP A 225 24.73 -0.71 3.44
N GLN A 226 24.52 0.23 2.52
CA GLN A 226 23.45 1.22 2.56
C GLN A 226 22.36 0.88 1.54
N VAL A 227 21.12 0.89 1.97
CA VAL A 227 19.95 0.77 1.09
C VAL A 227 19.69 2.13 0.45
N ARG A 228 20.03 2.26 -0.84
CA ARG A 228 19.90 3.51 -1.61
C ARG A 228 18.48 3.75 -2.08
N SER A 229 17.86 2.71 -2.59
CA SER A 229 16.46 2.78 -3.03
C SER A 229 15.72 1.49 -2.77
N ILE A 230 14.42 1.60 -2.59
CA ILE A 230 13.49 0.48 -2.41
C ILE A 230 12.34 0.70 -3.38
N VAL A 231 11.95 -0.37 -4.07
CA VAL A 231 10.67 -0.47 -4.77
C VAL A 231 9.85 -1.56 -4.08
N PHE A 232 8.80 -1.14 -3.40
CA PHE A 232 7.86 -2.03 -2.73
C PHE A 232 6.61 -2.19 -3.57
N GLY A 233 6.45 -3.35 -4.20
CA GLY A 233 5.28 -3.73 -4.99
C GLY A 233 4.27 -4.51 -4.17
N ILE A 234 2.99 -4.21 -4.38
CA ILE A 234 1.89 -4.97 -3.82
C ILE A 234 0.79 -5.18 -4.85
N GLY A 235 0.36 -6.45 -4.99
CA GLY A 235 -0.85 -6.83 -5.71
C GLY A 235 -1.91 -7.28 -4.72
N VAL A 236 -3.13 -6.71 -4.79
CA VAL A 236 -4.28 -7.13 -3.95
C VAL A 236 -5.48 -7.37 -4.83
N ASN A 237 -6.09 -8.55 -4.69
CA ASN A 237 -7.34 -8.88 -5.34
C ASN A 237 -8.49 -8.22 -4.55
N ILE A 238 -9.11 -7.19 -5.13
CA ILE A 238 -10.13 -6.40 -4.45
C ILE A 238 -11.53 -6.80 -4.90
N ASN A 239 -11.90 -6.45 -6.13
CA ASN A 239 -13.24 -6.66 -6.69
C ASN A 239 -13.29 -7.74 -7.77
N SER A 240 -12.20 -8.48 -7.98
CA SER A 240 -12.17 -9.57 -8.95
C SER A 240 -13.08 -10.73 -8.53
N SER A 241 -13.67 -11.38 -9.52
CA SER A 241 -14.45 -12.62 -9.34
C SER A 241 -13.56 -13.84 -9.58
N PRO A 242 -13.87 -15.02 -9.00
CA PRO A 242 -13.11 -16.24 -9.22
C PRO A 242 -12.93 -16.63 -10.69
N SER A 243 -13.91 -16.29 -11.54
CA SER A 243 -13.87 -16.53 -12.99
C SER A 243 -12.80 -15.73 -13.74
N GLN A 244 -12.26 -14.68 -13.14
CA GLN A 244 -11.21 -13.85 -13.72
C GLN A 244 -9.80 -14.40 -13.47
N PHE A 245 -9.66 -15.44 -12.62
CA PHE A 245 -8.39 -16.09 -12.37
C PHE A 245 -8.17 -17.26 -13.33
N PRO A 246 -6.94 -17.47 -13.82
CA PRO A 246 -6.55 -18.68 -14.55
C PRO A 246 -6.83 -19.97 -13.72
N ASP A 247 -7.13 -21.05 -14.39
CA ASP A 247 -7.52 -22.31 -13.73
C ASP A 247 -6.46 -22.82 -12.73
N GLU A 248 -5.18 -22.58 -12.99
CA GLU A 248 -4.07 -23.00 -12.13
C GLU A 248 -4.06 -22.32 -10.76
N ILE A 249 -4.64 -21.10 -10.68
CA ILE A 249 -4.67 -20.29 -9.45
C ILE A 249 -6.08 -20.01 -8.92
N LYS A 250 -7.13 -20.30 -9.69
CA LYS A 250 -8.53 -20.00 -9.35
C LYS A 250 -8.92 -20.55 -7.97
N ASN A 251 -8.59 -21.79 -7.67
CA ASN A 251 -8.94 -22.43 -6.39
C ASN A 251 -8.01 -22.02 -5.24
N LYS A 252 -6.88 -21.36 -5.55
CA LYS A 252 -5.87 -20.92 -4.58
C LYS A 252 -5.91 -19.41 -4.32
N SER A 253 -6.74 -18.69 -5.07
CA SER A 253 -6.87 -17.21 -4.97
C SER A 253 -8.26 -16.81 -4.48
N THR A 254 -8.35 -15.65 -3.87
CA THR A 254 -9.58 -15.01 -3.43
C THR A 254 -9.49 -13.50 -3.59
N SER A 255 -10.59 -12.77 -3.39
CA SER A 255 -10.64 -11.32 -3.39
C SER A 255 -11.41 -10.79 -2.18
N LEU A 256 -11.28 -9.50 -1.86
CA LEU A 256 -12.08 -8.88 -0.79
C LEU A 256 -13.57 -8.99 -1.11
N LYS A 257 -13.96 -8.83 -2.36
CA LYS A 257 -15.35 -8.99 -2.82
C LYS A 257 -15.87 -10.41 -2.57
N GLU A 258 -15.11 -11.44 -2.90
CA GLU A 258 -15.49 -12.84 -2.66
C GLU A 258 -15.66 -13.13 -1.17
N LEU A 259 -14.78 -12.57 -0.33
CA LEU A 259 -14.79 -12.78 1.12
C LEU A 259 -15.93 -12.05 1.85
N SER A 260 -16.29 -10.83 1.40
CA SER A 260 -17.28 -9.96 2.07
C SER A 260 -18.62 -9.90 1.35
N GLN A 261 -18.74 -10.45 0.13
CA GLN A 261 -19.90 -10.34 -0.76
C GLN A 261 -20.28 -8.87 -1.09
N ALA A 262 -19.31 -7.95 -1.03
CA ALA A 262 -19.49 -6.52 -1.26
C ALA A 262 -18.44 -5.97 -2.21
N ASN A 263 -18.80 -4.97 -3.02
CA ASN A 263 -17.84 -4.21 -3.80
C ASN A 263 -17.13 -3.17 -2.92
N TRP A 264 -15.82 -3.06 -3.10
CA TRP A 264 -14.98 -2.15 -2.36
C TRP A 264 -14.60 -0.93 -3.19
N ARG A 265 -14.48 0.22 -2.53
CA ARG A 265 -14.04 1.47 -3.16
C ARG A 265 -12.54 1.41 -3.44
N MET A 266 -12.19 1.15 -4.71
CA MET A 266 -10.79 0.96 -5.15
C MET A 266 -9.90 2.15 -4.83
N HIS A 267 -10.39 3.38 -5.05
CA HIS A 267 -9.62 4.62 -4.81
C HIS A 267 -9.36 4.84 -3.32
N GLU A 268 -10.36 4.59 -2.48
CA GLU A 268 -10.23 4.67 -1.02
C GLU A 268 -9.19 3.68 -0.51
N LEU A 269 -9.31 2.40 -0.92
CA LEU A 269 -8.38 1.36 -0.51
C LEU A 269 -6.95 1.65 -0.99
N ALA A 270 -6.78 2.07 -2.24
CA ALA A 270 -5.47 2.42 -2.79
C ALA A 270 -4.82 3.55 -1.98
N ALA A 271 -5.53 4.65 -1.71
CA ALA A 271 -5.00 5.76 -0.93
C ALA A 271 -4.65 5.35 0.52
N LYS A 272 -5.51 4.56 1.16
CA LYS A 272 -5.27 4.06 2.53
C LYS A 272 -4.13 3.07 2.59
N ILE A 273 -3.98 2.17 1.60
CA ILE A 273 -2.83 1.25 1.50
C ILE A 273 -1.55 2.05 1.30
N ILE A 274 -1.53 3.06 0.44
CA ILE A 274 -0.37 3.95 0.28
C ILE A 274 0.00 4.58 1.62
N LYS A 275 -0.96 5.10 2.37
CA LYS A 275 -0.73 5.66 3.71
C LYS A 275 -0.11 4.66 4.67
N VAL A 276 -0.65 3.45 4.71
CA VAL A 276 -0.14 2.37 5.57
C VAL A 276 1.29 2.01 5.19
N CYS A 277 1.57 1.87 3.88
CA CYS A 277 2.90 1.52 3.40
C CYS A 277 3.94 2.59 3.73
N LEU A 278 3.62 3.87 3.55
CA LEU A 278 4.53 4.97 3.90
C LEU A 278 4.83 5.00 5.40
N LYS A 279 3.80 4.84 6.23
CA LYS A 279 3.96 4.78 7.70
C LYS A 279 4.78 3.57 8.12
N ALA A 280 4.49 2.39 7.60
CA ALA A 280 5.24 1.16 7.91
C ALA A 280 6.70 1.26 7.47
N SER A 281 6.98 1.93 6.34
CA SER A 281 8.35 2.21 5.88
C SER A 281 9.10 3.10 6.88
N GLU A 282 8.48 4.17 7.34
CA GLU A 282 9.06 5.06 8.33
C GLU A 282 9.34 4.33 9.65
N GLU A 283 8.39 3.51 10.13
CA GLU A 283 8.56 2.69 11.34
C GLU A 283 9.74 1.70 11.23
N CYS A 284 9.96 1.10 10.03
CA CYS A 284 11.14 0.27 9.78
C CYS A 284 12.43 1.07 9.87
N PHE A 285 12.50 2.21 9.20
CA PHE A 285 13.73 3.02 9.14
C PHE A 285 14.09 3.63 10.50
N GLN A 286 13.10 3.84 11.37
CA GLN A 286 13.28 4.31 12.74
C GLN A 286 13.55 3.18 13.74
N GLY A 287 13.54 1.90 13.32
CA GLY A 287 13.72 0.73 14.20
C GLY A 287 12.51 0.39 15.07
N VAL A 288 11.37 1.06 14.87
CA VAL A 288 10.12 0.77 15.62
C VAL A 288 9.56 -0.60 15.25
N ALA A 289 9.70 -0.99 13.99
CA ALA A 289 9.26 -2.27 13.48
C ALA A 289 9.92 -3.44 14.20
N ASP A 290 11.24 -3.40 14.40
CA ASP A 290 12.00 -4.49 14.99
C ASP A 290 11.53 -4.80 16.42
N ASN A 291 11.20 -3.78 17.20
CA ASN A 291 10.70 -3.92 18.57
C ASN A 291 9.32 -4.57 18.66
N LYS A 292 8.52 -4.50 17.61
CA LYS A 292 7.12 -4.96 17.59
C LYS A 292 6.90 -6.20 16.72
N LEU A 293 7.84 -6.48 15.82
CA LEU A 293 7.66 -7.50 14.77
C LEU A 293 7.24 -8.85 15.35
N PHE A 294 7.96 -9.34 16.35
CA PHE A 294 7.72 -10.65 16.95
C PHE A 294 6.32 -10.79 17.54
N GLN A 295 5.91 -9.79 18.32
CA GLN A 295 4.58 -9.78 18.95
C GLN A 295 3.45 -9.67 17.91
N GLU A 296 3.61 -8.78 16.94
CA GLU A 296 2.60 -8.54 15.91
C GLU A 296 2.52 -9.69 14.90
N TRP A 297 3.65 -10.36 14.63
CA TRP A 297 3.71 -11.52 13.75
C TRP A 297 2.87 -12.68 14.30
N ALA A 298 2.98 -12.99 15.59
CA ALA A 298 2.26 -14.09 16.21
C ALA A 298 0.74 -14.03 15.98
N GLY A 299 0.17 -12.82 15.96
CA GLY A 299 -1.26 -12.60 15.67
C GLY A 299 -1.66 -12.69 14.21
N MET A 300 -0.68 -12.73 13.28
CA MET A 300 -0.91 -12.70 11.83
C MET A 300 -0.31 -13.90 11.10
N ASP A 301 0.45 -14.76 11.77
CA ASP A 301 1.18 -15.88 11.15
C ASP A 301 0.24 -16.97 10.64
N PHE A 302 0.16 -17.08 9.30
CA PHE A 302 -0.60 -18.14 8.64
C PHE A 302 0.02 -19.53 8.83
N LEU A 303 1.34 -19.63 9.01
CA LEU A 303 2.06 -20.89 9.05
C LEU A 303 2.19 -21.47 10.46
N ALA A 304 1.88 -20.71 11.51
CA ALA A 304 2.05 -21.13 12.90
C ALA A 304 1.52 -22.55 13.17
N GLY A 305 2.39 -23.42 13.62
CA GLY A 305 2.05 -24.81 13.96
C GLY A 305 1.76 -25.75 12.80
N LYS A 306 1.82 -25.29 11.54
CA LYS A 306 1.53 -26.11 10.35
C LYS A 306 2.76 -26.89 9.88
N LYS A 307 2.51 -28.08 9.30
CA LYS A 307 3.55 -28.85 8.60
C LYS A 307 3.83 -28.19 7.26
N VAL A 308 5.09 -27.93 6.97
CA VAL A 308 5.50 -27.23 5.75
C VAL A 308 6.65 -27.95 5.06
N LYS A 309 6.70 -27.80 3.74
CA LYS A 309 7.84 -28.09 2.89
C LYS A 309 8.54 -26.80 2.57
N ILE A 310 9.84 -26.73 2.77
CA ILE A 310 10.71 -25.62 2.42
C ILE A 310 11.52 -26.02 1.20
N GLU A 311 11.56 -25.13 0.19
CA GLU A 311 12.38 -25.25 -1.00
C GLU A 311 13.26 -24.02 -1.12
N ASN A 312 14.59 -24.22 -1.06
CA ASN A 312 15.59 -23.16 -1.17
C ASN A 312 16.71 -23.59 -2.13
N GLY A 313 16.59 -23.18 -3.38
CA GLY A 313 17.47 -23.62 -4.43
C GLY A 313 17.37 -25.15 -4.65
N LYS A 314 18.47 -25.87 -4.43
CA LYS A 314 18.52 -27.34 -4.54
C LYS A 314 18.09 -28.05 -3.25
N ASP A 315 18.03 -27.35 -2.14
CA ASP A 315 17.66 -27.91 -0.84
C ASP A 315 16.14 -27.96 -0.67
N SER A 316 15.66 -29.12 -0.21
CA SER A 316 14.27 -29.31 0.17
C SER A 316 14.20 -30.12 1.48
N PHE A 317 13.41 -29.60 2.43
CA PHE A 317 13.17 -30.28 3.69
C PHE A 317 11.78 -30.01 4.26
N HIS A 318 11.36 -30.80 5.24
CA HIS A 318 10.06 -30.70 5.88
C HIS A 318 10.22 -30.41 7.37
N GLY A 319 9.25 -29.69 7.92
CA GLY A 319 9.19 -29.44 9.37
C GLY A 319 7.87 -28.79 9.77
N LYS A 320 7.78 -28.37 11.02
CA LYS A 320 6.66 -27.61 11.55
C LYS A 320 7.09 -26.15 11.71
N ALA A 321 6.34 -25.24 11.13
CA ALA A 321 6.59 -23.80 11.27
C ALA A 321 6.32 -23.37 12.72
N ASN A 322 7.27 -22.58 13.29
CA ASN A 322 7.29 -22.20 14.69
C ASN A 322 7.50 -20.67 14.87
N GLY A 323 6.89 -19.87 13.98
CA GLY A 323 7.03 -18.42 14.00
C GLY A 323 8.27 -17.92 13.27
N ILE A 324 8.79 -16.78 13.66
CA ILE A 324 10.00 -16.16 13.10
C ILE A 324 11.00 -15.81 14.21
N ASP A 325 12.27 -15.68 13.85
CA ASP A 325 13.30 -15.16 14.74
C ASP A 325 13.36 -13.60 14.69
N GLU A 326 14.25 -13.00 15.46
CA GLU A 326 14.45 -11.54 15.53
C GLU A 326 14.87 -10.93 14.19
N SER A 327 15.49 -11.73 13.31
CA SER A 327 15.89 -11.29 11.97
C SER A 327 14.80 -11.47 10.91
N GLY A 328 13.60 -11.93 11.30
CA GLY A 328 12.49 -12.24 10.40
C GLY A 328 12.65 -13.58 9.64
N GLY A 329 13.64 -14.38 10.00
CA GLY A 329 13.81 -15.73 9.47
C GLY A 329 12.72 -16.68 9.99
N LEU A 330 12.17 -17.52 9.11
CA LEU A 330 11.14 -18.50 9.48
C LEU A 330 11.77 -19.64 10.29
N LEU A 331 11.27 -19.87 11.50
CA LEU A 331 11.69 -20.96 12.37
C LEU A 331 10.97 -22.26 11.98
N ILE A 332 11.76 -23.31 11.73
CA ILE A 332 11.23 -24.63 11.36
C ILE A 332 11.74 -25.68 12.35
N LYS A 333 10.83 -26.28 13.09
CA LYS A 333 11.11 -27.42 13.96
C LYS A 333 11.14 -28.71 13.13
N LEU A 334 12.30 -29.34 13.04
CA LEU A 334 12.53 -30.59 12.31
C LEU A 334 12.02 -31.80 13.12
N ARG A 335 11.87 -32.96 12.45
CA ARG A 335 11.41 -34.21 13.11
C ARG A 335 12.33 -34.68 14.25
N ASN A 336 13.63 -34.38 14.17
CA ASN A 336 14.62 -34.69 15.20
C ASN A 336 14.64 -33.70 16.38
N GLY A 337 13.68 -32.79 16.44
CA GLY A 337 13.56 -31.77 17.50
C GLY A 337 14.45 -30.54 17.30
N LYS A 338 15.41 -30.54 16.37
CA LYS A 338 16.25 -29.38 16.08
C LYS A 338 15.44 -28.26 15.38
N GLU A 339 15.79 -27.02 15.65
CA GLU A 339 15.27 -25.86 14.92
C GLU A 339 16.24 -25.45 13.80
N LYS A 340 15.66 -25.05 12.65
CA LYS A 340 16.37 -24.48 11.51
C LYS A 340 15.74 -23.14 11.15
N VAL A 341 16.56 -22.12 10.98
CA VAL A 341 16.13 -20.78 10.50
C VAL A 341 16.22 -20.73 8.98
N VAL A 342 15.20 -20.16 8.35
CA VAL A 342 15.10 -19.99 6.89
C VAL A 342 14.93 -18.51 6.58
N HIS A 343 15.91 -17.91 5.92
CA HIS A 343 15.86 -16.48 5.53
C HIS A 343 15.33 -16.28 4.10
N ALA A 344 15.42 -17.30 3.25
CA ALA A 344 14.94 -17.25 1.87
C ALA A 344 14.38 -18.61 1.46
N GLY A 345 13.51 -18.64 0.47
CA GLY A 345 12.94 -19.87 -0.07
C GLY A 345 11.44 -19.79 -0.29
N GLU A 346 10.88 -20.91 -0.70
CA GLU A 346 9.46 -21.12 -0.88
C GLU A 346 8.90 -22.03 0.20
N VAL A 347 7.73 -21.71 0.69
CA VAL A 347 7.03 -22.45 1.73
C VAL A 347 5.71 -22.98 1.21
N SER A 348 5.56 -24.30 1.21
CA SER A 348 4.32 -24.99 0.83
C SER A 348 3.75 -25.75 2.02
N LEU A 349 2.42 -25.75 2.17
CA LEU A 349 1.76 -26.59 3.17
C LEU A 349 1.84 -28.04 2.74
N ILE A 350 2.04 -28.93 3.73
CA ILE A 350 1.86 -30.37 3.56
C ILE A 350 0.46 -30.68 4.08
N LEU A 351 -0.41 -31.11 3.15
CA LEU A 351 -1.79 -31.53 3.44
C LEU A 351 -1.81 -32.93 4.08
#